data_815e68c26b010ebf8afb8d9444cb2edc
#
_entry.id   815e68c26b010ebf8afb8d9444cb2edc
#
_cell.length_a   1.000
_cell.length_b   1.000
_cell.length_c   1.000
_cell.angle_alpha   90.00
_cell.angle_beta   90.00
_cell.angle_gamma   90.00
#
_symmetry.space_group_name_H-M   'P 1'
#
loop_
_entity.id
_entity.type
_entity.pdbx_description
1 polymer ?
#
loop_
_entity_poly.entity_id
_entity_poly.type
_entity_poly.pdbx_seq_one_letter_code
_entity_poly.pdbx_strand_id
1 'polypeptide(L)'
;MREGTEMDEELITLTPENLAREHLACIIRTRTAHPGVEAKRVWLAGRLPEGHVFRKLNARECAFIEYAPLETAWVPVLGKNYLYIYCLWVQGAPKGHGFGRRLMESCLSDARAKGKSGVCMLGAKKQKAWLADQRFAGKFGFAPVDQAGEYELLALSFDGTYPRFAPEAKRQTIDAPGLTVYYDDQCPYIFERVRKLREYCAGHDIPAQFIHVDSLEAAKRLPCVFNNWAAFWDGRFLTVNQLDGPAVEKLRER
;
A
#
# COMPACT_ATOMS: atom_id res chain seq x y z
N MET A 1 -34.24 -2.87 25.00
CA MET A 1 -32.88 -2.27 25.02
C MET A 1 -31.90 -3.43 24.96
N ARG A 2 -31.23 -3.64 23.83
CA ARG A 2 -30.11 -4.61 23.75
C ARG A 2 -28.85 -3.79 24.02
N GLU A 3 -28.29 -3.99 25.18
CA GLU A 3 -26.93 -3.51 25.48
C GLU A 3 -25.99 -4.15 24.48
N GLY A 4 -25.47 -3.34 23.56
CA GLY A 4 -24.39 -3.75 22.68
C GLY A 4 -23.14 -3.92 23.57
N THR A 5 -22.75 -5.15 23.81
CA THR A 5 -21.42 -5.48 24.29
C THR A 5 -20.43 -4.83 23.33
N GLU A 6 -19.81 -3.72 23.75
CA GLU A 6 -18.58 -3.23 23.11
C GLU A 6 -17.61 -4.40 23.10
N MET A 7 -17.41 -4.99 21.92
CA MET A 7 -16.38 -6.01 21.75
C MET A 7 -15.03 -5.27 21.84
N ASP A 8 -14.43 -5.34 23.01
CA ASP A 8 -13.05 -4.87 23.25
C ASP A 8 -12.08 -5.85 22.57
N GLU A 9 -12.15 -5.90 21.24
CA GLU A 9 -11.30 -6.76 20.45
C GLU A 9 -9.88 -6.18 20.44
N GLU A 10 -8.96 -6.94 21.02
CA GLU A 10 -7.54 -6.60 21.11
C GLU A 10 -6.92 -6.41 19.73
N LEU A 11 -5.97 -5.45 19.62
CA LEU A 11 -5.14 -5.29 18.44
C LEU A 11 -3.89 -6.18 18.56
N ILE A 12 -3.66 -7.03 17.56
CA ILE A 12 -2.45 -7.82 17.42
C ILE A 12 -1.48 -7.11 16.49
N THR A 13 -0.24 -6.93 16.94
CA THR A 13 0.87 -6.53 16.07
C THR A 13 1.62 -7.79 15.64
N LEU A 14 1.90 -7.91 14.34
CA LEU A 14 2.69 -9.02 13.83
C LEU A 14 4.15 -8.89 14.24
N THR A 15 4.70 -10.02 14.65
CA THR A 15 6.11 -10.21 15.04
C THR A 15 6.65 -11.46 14.35
N PRO A 16 7.96 -11.70 14.30
CA PRO A 16 8.52 -12.93 13.73
C PRO A 16 7.90 -14.20 14.36
N GLU A 17 7.56 -14.17 15.66
CA GLU A 17 7.04 -15.32 16.40
C GLU A 17 5.58 -15.66 16.04
N ASN A 18 4.77 -14.67 15.68
CA ASN A 18 3.35 -14.88 15.35
C ASN A 18 3.04 -14.82 13.85
N LEU A 19 3.96 -14.32 13.02
CA LEU A 19 3.79 -14.10 11.58
C LEU A 19 3.30 -15.35 10.81
N ALA A 20 3.73 -16.54 11.22
CA ALA A 20 3.34 -17.80 10.59
C ALA A 20 1.89 -18.19 10.86
N ARG A 21 1.31 -17.75 11.98
CA ARG A 21 -0.03 -18.15 12.46
C ARG A 21 -1.11 -17.14 12.15
N GLU A 22 -0.73 -15.87 12.10
CA GLU A 22 -1.67 -14.78 11.93
C GLU A 22 -1.98 -14.52 10.44
N HIS A 23 -3.21 -14.09 10.14
CA HIS A 23 -3.50 -13.57 8.82
C HIS A 23 -2.83 -12.20 8.62
N LEU A 24 -2.37 -11.94 7.43
CA LEU A 24 -1.58 -10.75 7.09
C LEU A 24 -2.07 -10.01 5.85
N ALA A 25 -3.31 -10.22 5.49
CA ALA A 25 -3.89 -9.63 4.29
C ALA A 25 -5.42 -9.59 4.34
N CYS A 26 -6.02 -8.89 3.38
CA CYS A 26 -7.45 -8.92 3.13
C CYS A 26 -7.95 -10.26 2.52
N ILE A 27 -7.05 -11.10 2.00
CA ILE A 27 -7.35 -12.48 1.57
C ILE A 27 -7.26 -13.39 2.79
N ILE A 28 -8.32 -13.50 3.56
CA ILE A 28 -8.35 -14.32 4.79
C ILE A 28 -9.22 -15.58 4.69
N ARG A 29 -10.03 -15.69 3.64
CA ARG A 29 -10.97 -16.80 3.45
C ARG A 29 -10.68 -17.52 2.14
N THR A 30 -9.58 -18.25 2.09
CA THR A 30 -9.29 -19.20 1.01
C THR A 30 -9.34 -20.62 1.55
N ARG A 31 -9.92 -21.54 0.76
CA ARG A 31 -9.91 -22.99 1.10
C ARG A 31 -8.54 -23.62 0.89
N THR A 32 -7.73 -22.99 0.07
CA THR A 32 -6.37 -23.42 -0.26
C THR A 32 -5.39 -22.30 0.05
N ALA A 33 -4.13 -22.65 0.32
CA ALA A 33 -3.06 -21.68 0.47
C ALA A 33 -2.99 -20.78 -0.77
N HIS A 34 -2.97 -19.45 -0.56
CA HIS A 34 -2.87 -18.48 -1.64
C HIS A 34 -1.40 -18.08 -1.80
N PRO A 35 -0.77 -18.31 -2.96
CA PRO A 35 0.68 -18.09 -3.12
C PRO A 35 1.10 -16.64 -2.86
N GLY A 36 0.24 -15.67 -3.18
CA GLY A 36 0.50 -14.26 -2.87
C GLY A 36 0.51 -13.94 -1.37
N VAL A 37 -0.21 -14.73 -0.54
CA VAL A 37 -0.14 -14.58 0.92
C VAL A 37 1.22 -15.03 1.42
N GLU A 38 1.77 -16.10 0.84
CA GLU A 38 3.10 -16.57 1.21
C GLU A 38 4.20 -15.61 0.73
N ALA A 39 4.09 -15.08 -0.51
CA ALA A 39 4.99 -14.04 -1.00
C ALA A 39 5.00 -12.82 -0.06
N LYS A 40 3.82 -12.33 0.33
CA LYS A 40 3.73 -11.25 1.33
C LYS A 40 4.33 -11.64 2.68
N ARG A 41 4.17 -12.88 3.14
CA ARG A 41 4.74 -13.35 4.42
C ARG A 41 6.26 -13.25 4.41
N VAL A 42 6.88 -13.72 3.34
CA VAL A 42 8.34 -13.62 3.13
C VAL A 42 8.78 -12.15 3.07
N TRP A 43 8.07 -11.34 2.29
CA TRP A 43 8.36 -9.91 2.18
C TRP A 43 8.27 -9.21 3.54
N LEU A 44 7.19 -9.43 4.28
CA LEU A 44 6.95 -8.81 5.58
C LEU A 44 7.97 -9.28 6.63
N ALA A 45 8.35 -10.56 6.62
CA ALA A 45 9.38 -11.08 7.51
C ALA A 45 10.70 -10.30 7.37
N GLY A 46 11.08 -9.95 6.13
CA GLY A 46 12.25 -9.12 5.86
C GLY A 46 12.09 -7.65 6.27
N ARG A 47 10.86 -7.16 6.38
CA ARG A 47 10.58 -5.74 6.70
C ARG A 47 10.38 -5.48 8.20
N LEU A 48 9.93 -6.48 8.97
CA LEU A 48 9.73 -6.33 10.42
C LEU A 48 10.98 -5.80 11.15
N PRO A 49 12.22 -6.30 10.89
CA PRO A 49 13.42 -5.76 11.51
C PRO A 49 13.72 -4.30 11.15
N GLU A 50 13.18 -3.80 10.04
CA GLU A 50 13.33 -2.41 9.60
C GLU A 50 12.31 -1.46 10.24
N GLY A 51 11.48 -1.97 11.16
CA GLY A 51 10.45 -1.21 11.85
C GLY A 51 9.09 -1.19 11.15
N HIS A 52 8.89 -2.02 10.14
CA HIS A 52 7.58 -2.21 9.51
C HIS A 52 6.59 -2.80 10.50
N VAL A 53 5.38 -2.28 10.52
CA VAL A 53 4.31 -2.70 11.42
C VAL A 53 3.11 -3.15 10.60
N PHE A 54 2.65 -4.36 10.88
CA PHE A 54 1.33 -4.84 10.48
C PHE A 54 0.52 -5.08 11.75
N ARG A 55 -0.55 -4.32 11.93
CA ARG A 55 -1.43 -4.40 13.10
C ARG A 55 -2.86 -4.70 12.67
N LYS A 56 -3.48 -5.67 13.32
CA LYS A 56 -4.80 -6.18 12.98
C LYS A 56 -5.68 -6.38 14.20
N LEU A 57 -6.98 -6.54 13.98
CA LEU A 57 -7.86 -7.04 15.04
C LEU A 57 -7.56 -8.51 15.36
N ASN A 58 -7.68 -8.87 16.64
CA ASN A 58 -7.68 -10.25 17.09
C ASN A 58 -9.05 -10.90 16.82
N ALA A 59 -9.40 -10.99 15.52
CA ALA A 59 -10.68 -11.52 15.08
C ALA A 59 -10.53 -12.27 13.75
N ARG A 60 -11.57 -13.01 13.38
CA ARG A 60 -11.66 -13.69 12.08
C ARG A 60 -11.89 -12.71 10.92
N GLU A 61 -12.34 -11.52 11.23
CA GLU A 61 -12.66 -10.47 10.29
C GLU A 61 -11.39 -9.71 9.85
N CYS A 62 -11.49 -9.14 8.66
CA CYS A 62 -10.39 -8.37 8.09
C CYS A 62 -10.47 -6.90 8.49
N ALA A 63 -9.66 -6.53 9.48
CA ALA A 63 -9.38 -5.13 9.80
C ALA A 63 -7.92 -5.01 10.20
N PHE A 64 -7.14 -4.23 9.44
CA PHE A 64 -5.72 -4.03 9.70
C PHE A 64 -5.22 -2.69 9.21
N ILE A 65 -4.09 -2.28 9.74
CA ILE A 65 -3.26 -1.18 9.26
C ILE A 65 -1.83 -1.66 9.06
N GLU A 66 -1.18 -1.16 8.01
CA GLU A 66 0.20 -1.48 7.67
C GLU A 66 0.98 -0.19 7.42
N TYR A 67 2.10 0.00 8.13
CA TYR A 67 2.93 1.20 8.03
C TYR A 67 4.39 0.89 8.39
N ALA A 68 5.30 1.78 7.96
CA ALA A 68 6.72 1.67 8.24
C ALA A 68 7.34 3.06 8.50
N PRO A 69 8.53 3.14 9.12
CA PRO A 69 9.33 4.37 9.05
C PRO A 69 9.53 4.78 7.59
N LEU A 70 9.36 6.06 7.28
CA LEU A 70 9.47 6.54 5.90
C LEU A 70 10.86 6.27 5.32
N GLU A 71 11.88 6.26 6.17
CA GLU A 71 13.25 5.96 5.80
C GLU A 71 13.42 4.57 5.19
N THR A 72 12.68 3.60 5.71
CA THR A 72 12.71 2.18 5.27
C THR A 72 11.48 1.79 4.44
N ALA A 73 10.56 2.73 4.21
CA ALA A 73 9.41 2.48 3.38
C ALA A 73 9.80 2.38 1.89
N TRP A 74 9.33 1.33 1.22
CA TRP A 74 9.62 1.05 -0.20
C TRP A 74 8.74 1.89 -1.12
N VAL A 75 8.87 3.19 -0.99
CA VAL A 75 8.11 4.18 -1.78
C VAL A 75 9.02 5.36 -2.14
N PRO A 76 8.84 5.99 -3.30
CA PRO A 76 9.66 7.11 -3.76
C PRO A 76 9.24 8.43 -3.09
N VAL A 77 9.25 8.43 -1.76
CA VAL A 77 8.93 9.58 -0.92
C VAL A 77 10.14 9.90 -0.05
N LEU A 78 10.51 11.17 0.01
CA LEU A 78 11.59 11.74 0.79
C LEU A 78 11.03 12.49 1.99
N GLY A 79 11.67 12.33 3.13
CA GLY A 79 11.32 12.98 4.38
C GLY A 79 12.11 12.35 5.51
N LYS A 80 12.12 13.01 6.65
CA LYS A 80 12.78 12.50 7.85
C LYS A 80 11.77 12.33 8.96
N ASN A 81 11.93 11.24 9.70
CA ASN A 81 11.21 11.00 10.94
C ASN A 81 9.68 10.92 10.78
N TYR A 82 9.20 10.36 9.65
CA TYR A 82 7.78 10.11 9.39
C TYR A 82 7.46 8.62 9.47
N LEU A 83 6.18 8.28 9.68
CA LEU A 83 5.64 6.97 9.33
C LEU A 83 4.90 7.06 7.99
N TYR A 84 5.04 6.03 7.16
CA TYR A 84 4.30 5.89 5.91
C TYR A 84 3.27 4.79 6.04
N ILE A 85 1.98 5.09 5.79
CA ILE A 85 0.89 4.11 5.77
C ILE A 85 0.76 3.53 4.37
N TYR A 86 0.98 2.21 4.24
CA TYR A 86 0.77 1.46 3.00
C TYR A 86 -0.69 1.10 2.77
N CYS A 87 -1.36 0.66 3.83
CA CYS A 87 -2.72 0.16 3.75
C CYS A 87 -3.45 0.35 5.09
N LEU A 88 -4.71 0.73 5.01
CA LEU A 88 -5.70 0.64 6.08
C LEU A 88 -6.96 0.02 5.48
N TRP A 89 -7.35 -1.14 5.97
CA TRP A 89 -8.46 -1.88 5.41
C TRP A 89 -9.38 -2.44 6.48
N VAL A 90 -10.68 -2.26 6.29
CA VAL A 90 -11.73 -2.83 7.14
C VAL A 90 -12.82 -3.40 6.25
N GLN A 91 -13.11 -4.69 6.37
CA GLN A 91 -14.06 -5.40 5.52
C GLN A 91 -15.00 -6.29 6.34
N GLY A 92 -16.23 -6.43 5.85
CA GLY A 92 -17.22 -7.33 6.44
C GLY A 92 -17.87 -6.76 7.70
N ALA A 93 -18.15 -7.62 8.68
CA ALA A 93 -18.84 -7.28 9.93
C ALA A 93 -18.18 -6.11 10.72
N PRO A 94 -16.84 -5.97 10.76
CA PRO A 94 -16.17 -4.84 11.42
C PRO A 94 -16.46 -3.47 10.82
N LYS A 95 -17.00 -3.40 9.60
CA LYS A 95 -17.28 -2.11 8.95
C LYS A 95 -18.38 -1.36 9.70
N GLY A 96 -18.13 -0.10 10.04
CA GLY A 96 -19.07 0.73 10.80
C GLY A 96 -18.91 0.68 12.32
N HIS A 97 -18.12 -0.25 12.86
CA HIS A 97 -17.91 -0.44 14.31
C HIS A 97 -16.68 0.31 14.89
N GLY A 98 -16.16 1.31 14.18
CA GLY A 98 -15.07 2.15 14.69
C GLY A 98 -13.66 1.55 14.55
N PHE A 99 -13.49 0.33 14.07
CA PHE A 99 -12.18 -0.33 13.99
C PHE A 99 -11.17 0.39 13.10
N GLY A 100 -11.60 1.00 11.99
CA GLY A 100 -10.74 1.85 11.18
C GLY A 100 -10.17 3.03 11.97
N ARG A 101 -11.00 3.65 12.83
CA ARG A 101 -10.57 4.70 13.75
C ARG A 101 -9.53 4.18 14.74
N ARG A 102 -9.78 3.07 15.43
CA ARG A 102 -8.85 2.48 16.39
C ARG A 102 -7.50 2.14 15.75
N LEU A 103 -7.52 1.57 14.55
CA LEU A 103 -6.30 1.25 13.79
C LEU A 103 -5.51 2.51 13.42
N MET A 104 -6.18 3.55 12.92
CA MET A 104 -5.53 4.82 12.61
C MET A 104 -4.97 5.47 13.89
N GLU A 105 -5.75 5.55 14.96
CA GLU A 105 -5.34 6.09 16.25
C GLU A 105 -4.15 5.34 16.83
N SER A 106 -4.09 4.00 16.66
CA SER A 106 -2.95 3.21 17.08
C SER A 106 -1.66 3.56 16.32
N CYS A 107 -1.75 3.82 15.01
CA CYS A 107 -0.61 4.30 14.21
C CYS A 107 -0.17 5.70 14.65
N LEU A 108 -1.11 6.61 14.87
CA LEU A 108 -0.82 7.97 15.32
C LEU A 108 -0.21 7.98 16.74
N SER A 109 -0.67 7.10 17.62
CA SER A 109 -0.09 6.91 18.96
C SER A 109 1.34 6.41 18.87
N ASP A 110 1.62 5.38 18.04
CA ASP A 110 2.97 4.88 17.80
C ASP A 110 3.90 5.99 17.25
N ALA A 111 3.39 6.80 16.31
CA ALA A 111 4.16 7.90 15.75
C ALA A 111 4.56 8.91 16.83
N ARG A 112 3.62 9.31 17.70
CA ARG A 112 3.90 10.22 18.79
C ARG A 112 4.85 9.62 19.84
N ALA A 113 4.60 8.37 20.25
CA ALA A 113 5.44 7.67 21.24
C ALA A 113 6.89 7.51 20.75
N LYS A 114 7.10 7.36 19.44
CA LYS A 114 8.43 7.28 18.80
C LYS A 114 9.01 8.65 18.45
N GLY A 115 8.39 9.76 18.86
CA GLY A 115 8.85 11.12 18.55
C GLY A 115 8.90 11.42 17.04
N LYS A 116 7.99 10.84 16.24
CA LYS A 116 7.95 11.08 14.81
C LYS A 116 7.45 12.50 14.50
N SER A 117 7.92 13.08 13.41
CA SER A 117 7.47 14.36 12.87
C SER A 117 6.05 14.32 12.32
N GLY A 118 5.55 13.12 11.99
CA GLY A 118 4.20 12.94 11.47
C GLY A 118 3.98 11.59 10.80
N VAL A 119 2.85 11.50 10.11
CA VAL A 119 2.43 10.32 9.36
C VAL A 119 2.02 10.74 7.95
N CYS A 120 2.37 9.97 6.93
CA CYS A 120 1.99 10.25 5.54
C CYS A 120 1.49 9.00 4.81
N MET A 121 0.84 9.20 3.67
CA MET A 121 0.32 8.15 2.81
C MET A 121 0.10 8.65 1.39
N LEU A 122 0.02 7.73 0.44
CA LEU A 122 -0.36 8.05 -0.94
C LEU A 122 -1.87 8.26 -1.04
N GLY A 123 -2.28 9.37 -1.65
CA GLY A 123 -3.63 9.71 -2.05
C GLY A 123 -3.68 10.13 -3.51
N ALA A 124 -4.82 10.68 -3.93
CA ALA A 124 -5.00 11.24 -5.26
C ALA A 124 -6.11 12.30 -5.24
N LYS A 125 -6.15 13.21 -6.22
CA LYS A 125 -7.23 14.21 -6.38
C LYS A 125 -8.63 13.59 -6.39
N LYS A 126 -8.74 12.39 -6.96
CA LYS A 126 -9.95 11.56 -6.89
C LYS A 126 -9.54 10.20 -6.32
N GLN A 127 -10.35 9.66 -5.39
CA GLN A 127 -10.09 8.35 -4.80
C GLN A 127 -9.80 7.32 -5.89
N LYS A 128 -8.67 6.64 -5.77
CA LYS A 128 -8.28 5.53 -6.63
C LYS A 128 -8.57 4.20 -5.93
N ALA A 129 -8.89 3.18 -6.69
CA ALA A 129 -8.90 1.80 -6.19
C ALA A 129 -7.49 1.44 -5.66
N TRP A 130 -7.42 0.49 -4.76
CA TRP A 130 -6.16 0.01 -4.14
C TRP A 130 -5.42 1.01 -3.25
N LEU A 131 -5.93 2.23 -3.09
CA LEU A 131 -5.46 3.19 -2.09
C LEU A 131 -6.41 3.24 -0.90
N ALA A 132 -5.85 3.47 0.29
CA ALA A 132 -6.63 3.71 1.50
C ALA A 132 -7.56 4.94 1.31
N ASP A 133 -8.71 4.94 1.99
CA ASP A 133 -9.69 6.03 1.85
C ASP A 133 -9.13 7.36 2.37
N GLN A 134 -8.86 8.26 1.45
CA GLN A 134 -8.29 9.58 1.77
C GLN A 134 -9.27 10.50 2.48
N ARG A 135 -10.60 10.34 2.28
CA ARG A 135 -11.61 11.10 3.03
C ARG A 135 -11.63 10.66 4.50
N PHE A 136 -11.39 9.37 4.73
CA PHE A 136 -11.25 8.86 6.09
C PHE A 136 -9.98 9.43 6.75
N ALA A 137 -8.83 9.43 6.06
CA ALA A 137 -7.59 10.04 6.54
C ALA A 137 -7.77 11.54 6.85
N GLY A 138 -8.49 12.28 5.99
CA GLY A 138 -8.81 13.70 6.20
C GLY A 138 -9.52 14.00 7.53
N LYS A 139 -10.32 13.06 8.07
CA LYS A 139 -10.96 13.20 9.39
C LYS A 139 -9.96 13.21 10.56
N PHE A 140 -8.73 12.78 10.32
CA PHE A 140 -7.62 12.81 11.28
C PHE A 140 -6.66 13.97 11.03
N GLY A 141 -6.97 14.85 10.06
CA GLY A 141 -6.15 16.01 9.75
C GLY A 141 -5.08 15.78 8.67
N PHE A 142 -5.11 14.65 7.96
CA PHE A 142 -4.25 14.49 6.79
C PHE A 142 -4.68 15.45 5.69
N ALA A 143 -3.70 16.14 5.11
CA ALA A 143 -3.90 17.08 4.02
C ALA A 143 -2.85 16.85 2.92
N PRO A 144 -3.13 17.23 1.66
CA PRO A 144 -2.15 17.20 0.59
C PRO A 144 -0.97 18.14 0.90
N VAL A 145 0.26 17.60 0.83
CA VAL A 145 1.51 18.35 1.08
C VAL A 145 2.43 18.37 -0.14
N ASP A 146 2.25 17.44 -1.08
CA ASP A 146 2.98 17.41 -2.36
C ASP A 146 2.14 16.70 -3.42
N GLN A 147 2.48 16.89 -4.70
CA GLN A 147 1.72 16.36 -5.84
C GLN A 147 2.65 15.83 -6.93
N ALA A 148 2.22 14.73 -7.57
CA ALA A 148 2.80 14.18 -8.78
C ALA A 148 1.67 13.71 -9.74
N GLY A 149 1.40 14.49 -10.79
CA GLY A 149 0.26 14.26 -11.69
C GLY A 149 -1.10 14.32 -10.96
N GLU A 150 -1.85 13.25 -11.00
CA GLU A 150 -3.14 13.10 -10.29
C GLU A 150 -2.99 12.63 -8.83
N TYR A 151 -1.77 12.24 -8.41
CA TYR A 151 -1.51 11.69 -7.09
C TYR A 151 -1.05 12.77 -6.13
N GLU A 152 -1.42 12.60 -4.88
CA GLU A 152 -1.12 13.51 -3.79
C GLU A 152 -0.41 12.76 -2.67
N LEU A 153 0.60 13.38 -2.09
CA LEU A 153 1.15 12.92 -0.82
C LEU A 153 0.35 13.57 0.29
N LEU A 154 -0.40 12.77 1.02
CA LEU A 154 -1.15 13.22 2.19
C LEU A 154 -0.29 13.09 3.43
N ALA A 155 -0.27 14.10 4.29
CA ALA A 155 0.45 14.05 5.55
C ALA A 155 -0.32 14.75 6.68
N LEU A 156 -0.13 14.19 7.89
CA LEU A 156 -0.43 14.85 9.17
C LEU A 156 0.90 15.13 9.84
N SER A 157 1.29 16.38 9.91
CA SER A 157 2.51 16.82 10.58
C SER A 157 2.26 17.15 12.05
N PHE A 158 3.23 16.82 12.92
CA PHE A 158 3.22 17.17 14.34
C PHE A 158 4.14 18.35 14.67
N ASP A 159 5.08 18.69 13.78
CA ASP A 159 6.12 19.70 14.01
C ASP A 159 6.23 20.74 12.89
N GLY A 160 5.34 20.70 11.90
CA GLY A 160 5.34 21.62 10.76
C GLY A 160 6.31 21.26 9.63
N THR A 161 7.09 20.17 9.74
CA THR A 161 7.88 19.65 8.62
C THR A 161 7.03 18.74 7.74
N TYR A 162 7.37 18.61 6.44
CA TYR A 162 6.57 17.84 5.51
C TYR A 162 7.45 16.94 4.61
N PRO A 163 7.00 15.70 4.35
CA PRO A 163 7.62 14.85 3.34
C PRO A 163 7.25 15.33 1.92
N ARG A 164 7.96 14.83 0.93
CA ARG A 164 7.72 15.13 -0.49
C ARG A 164 7.99 13.90 -1.35
N PHE A 165 7.43 13.86 -2.54
CA PHE A 165 7.83 12.87 -3.53
C PHE A 165 9.31 13.07 -3.93
N ALA A 166 10.00 11.98 -4.23
CA ALA A 166 11.31 12.05 -4.86
C ALA A 166 11.19 12.76 -6.22
N PRO A 167 12.20 13.54 -6.64
CA PRO A 167 12.16 14.20 -7.96
C PRO A 167 11.93 13.22 -9.10
N GLU A 168 12.49 12.02 -9.01
CA GLU A 168 12.33 10.93 -9.97
C GLU A 168 10.86 10.51 -10.10
N ALA A 169 10.13 10.44 -8.99
CA ALA A 169 8.72 10.05 -8.97
C ALA A 169 7.81 11.03 -9.72
N LYS A 170 8.24 12.27 -9.87
CA LYS A 170 7.48 13.31 -10.58
C LYS A 170 7.69 13.28 -12.10
N ARG A 171 8.67 12.52 -12.61
CA ARG A 171 8.91 12.41 -14.07
C ARG A 171 7.76 11.72 -14.77
N GLN A 172 7.26 10.64 -14.21
CA GLN A 172 6.15 9.85 -14.73
C GLN A 172 6.33 9.38 -16.19
N THR A 173 7.57 9.21 -16.60
CA THR A 173 7.97 8.74 -17.93
C THR A 173 9.18 7.81 -17.84
N ILE A 174 9.21 6.82 -18.73
CA ILE A 174 10.32 5.89 -18.96
C ILE A 174 10.53 5.71 -20.46
N ASP A 175 11.68 5.19 -20.84
CA ASP A 175 11.95 4.82 -22.24
C ASP A 175 11.69 3.31 -22.42
N ALA A 176 10.41 2.97 -22.62
CA ALA A 176 10.00 1.59 -22.85
C ALA A 176 8.69 1.55 -23.64
N PRO A 177 8.60 0.72 -24.71
CA PRO A 177 7.36 0.50 -25.43
C PRO A 177 6.42 -0.46 -24.68
N GLY A 178 5.14 -0.40 -24.99
CA GLY A 178 4.12 -1.29 -24.47
C GLY A 178 3.90 -1.15 -22.97
N LEU A 179 3.55 -2.25 -22.32
CA LEU A 179 3.24 -2.27 -20.89
C LEU A 179 4.51 -2.44 -20.06
N THR A 180 4.75 -1.55 -19.11
CA THR A 180 5.76 -1.75 -18.06
C THR A 180 5.09 -1.68 -16.70
N VAL A 181 5.32 -2.70 -15.86
CA VAL A 181 4.77 -2.81 -14.52
C VAL A 181 5.91 -2.90 -13.51
N TYR A 182 5.95 -1.97 -12.55
CA TYR A 182 6.74 -2.09 -11.33
C TYR A 182 5.85 -2.64 -10.22
N TYR A 183 6.34 -3.59 -9.45
CA TYR A 183 5.58 -4.21 -8.36
C TYR A 183 6.49 -4.74 -7.25
N ASP A 184 5.93 -4.87 -6.05
CA ASP A 184 6.53 -5.61 -4.92
C ASP A 184 5.52 -6.59 -4.32
N ASP A 185 5.92 -7.33 -3.28
CA ASP A 185 5.10 -8.36 -2.64
C ASP A 185 4.32 -7.84 -1.41
N GLN A 186 4.21 -6.53 -1.23
CA GLN A 186 3.45 -5.96 -0.11
C GLN A 186 1.96 -6.34 -0.13
N CYS A 187 1.35 -6.45 -1.31
CA CYS A 187 -0.05 -6.83 -1.45
C CYS A 187 -0.19 -8.24 -2.04
N PRO A 188 -0.90 -9.17 -1.39
CA PRO A 188 -0.97 -10.57 -1.85
C PRO A 188 -1.69 -10.75 -3.19
N TYR A 189 -2.50 -9.78 -3.62
CA TYR A 189 -3.14 -9.85 -4.94
C TYR A 189 -2.15 -9.68 -6.09
N ILE A 190 -0.99 -9.06 -5.86
CA ILE A 190 0.00 -8.73 -6.89
C ILE A 190 0.56 -10.01 -7.53
N PHE A 191 0.88 -11.03 -6.74
CA PHE A 191 1.44 -12.28 -7.24
C PHE A 191 0.60 -12.88 -8.39
N GLU A 192 -0.69 -13.10 -8.13
CA GLU A 192 -1.60 -13.63 -9.12
C GLU A 192 -1.89 -12.62 -10.25
N ARG A 193 -1.90 -11.35 -9.95
CA ARG A 193 -2.11 -10.30 -10.95
C ARG A 193 -0.98 -10.25 -11.96
N VAL A 194 0.26 -10.27 -11.50
CA VAL A 194 1.46 -10.29 -12.35
C VAL A 194 1.47 -11.56 -13.21
N ARG A 195 1.22 -12.75 -12.62
CA ARG A 195 1.17 -14.00 -13.35
C ARG A 195 0.15 -13.97 -14.49
N LYS A 196 -1.11 -13.64 -14.16
CA LYS A 196 -2.20 -13.58 -15.15
C LYS A 196 -1.95 -12.53 -16.23
N LEU A 197 -1.39 -11.39 -15.86
CA LEU A 197 -1.13 -10.32 -16.81
C LEU A 197 0.03 -10.65 -17.75
N ARG A 198 1.07 -11.35 -17.27
CA ARG A 198 2.13 -11.90 -18.13
C ARG A 198 1.59 -12.88 -19.15
N GLU A 199 0.77 -13.84 -18.70
CA GLU A 199 0.10 -14.81 -19.58
C GLU A 199 -0.77 -14.12 -20.61
N TYR A 200 -1.55 -13.13 -20.20
CA TYR A 200 -2.41 -12.35 -21.10
C TYR A 200 -1.58 -11.62 -22.16
N CYS A 201 -0.56 -10.87 -21.76
CA CYS A 201 0.28 -10.12 -22.68
C CYS A 201 0.99 -11.05 -23.68
N ALA A 202 1.53 -12.17 -23.21
CA ALA A 202 2.16 -13.16 -24.09
C ALA A 202 1.18 -13.78 -25.09
N GLY A 203 -0.04 -14.09 -24.68
CA GLY A 203 -1.08 -14.65 -25.55
C GLY A 203 -1.68 -13.67 -26.56
N HIS A 204 -1.40 -12.38 -26.42
CA HIS A 204 -1.93 -11.31 -27.30
C HIS A 204 -0.83 -10.50 -28.00
N ASP A 205 0.42 -10.98 -27.99
CA ASP A 205 1.58 -10.31 -28.58
C ASP A 205 1.77 -8.85 -28.12
N ILE A 206 1.50 -8.60 -26.84
CA ILE A 206 1.69 -7.28 -26.21
C ILE A 206 3.09 -7.20 -25.62
N PRO A 207 3.95 -6.28 -26.09
CA PRO A 207 5.24 -6.02 -25.44
C PRO A 207 5.01 -5.66 -23.97
N ALA A 208 5.58 -6.43 -23.05
CA ALA A 208 5.38 -6.21 -21.63
C ALA A 208 6.61 -6.52 -20.78
N GLN A 209 6.92 -5.64 -19.85
CA GLN A 209 7.97 -5.79 -18.85
C GLN A 209 7.37 -5.77 -17.45
N PHE A 210 7.81 -6.69 -16.60
CA PHE A 210 7.38 -6.79 -15.20
C PHE A 210 8.61 -6.73 -14.31
N ILE A 211 8.82 -5.61 -13.66
CA ILE A 211 10.00 -5.27 -12.89
C ILE A 211 9.66 -5.41 -11.40
N HIS A 212 10.23 -6.43 -10.76
CA HIS A 212 10.10 -6.62 -9.33
C HIS A 212 10.98 -5.61 -8.61
N VAL A 213 10.36 -4.81 -7.75
CA VAL A 213 11.05 -3.86 -6.87
C VAL A 213 11.51 -4.65 -5.65
N ASP A 214 12.77 -5.03 -5.63
CA ASP A 214 13.37 -5.98 -4.67
C ASP A 214 14.29 -5.34 -3.65
N SER A 215 14.44 -4.02 -3.70
CA SER A 215 15.30 -3.28 -2.76
C SER A 215 14.74 -1.91 -2.42
N LEU A 216 15.11 -1.41 -1.24
CA LEU A 216 14.79 -0.05 -0.79
C LEU A 216 15.33 1.00 -1.76
N GLU A 217 16.56 0.81 -2.26
CA GLU A 217 17.17 1.73 -3.20
C GLU A 217 16.38 1.81 -4.51
N ALA A 218 15.99 0.67 -5.08
CA ALA A 218 15.16 0.62 -6.28
C ALA A 218 13.81 1.33 -6.04
N ALA A 219 13.14 1.05 -4.92
CA ALA A 219 11.88 1.69 -4.55
C ALA A 219 11.98 3.22 -4.43
N LYS A 220 13.07 3.72 -3.83
CA LYS A 220 13.30 5.17 -3.65
C LYS A 220 13.59 5.91 -4.95
N ARG A 221 14.07 5.22 -6.00
CA ARG A 221 14.43 5.80 -7.31
C ARG A 221 13.39 5.59 -8.41
N LEU A 222 12.22 5.05 -8.07
CA LEU A 222 11.17 4.80 -9.06
C LEU A 222 10.79 6.09 -9.81
N PRO A 223 10.56 6.01 -11.13
CA PRO A 223 10.24 7.16 -11.98
C PRO A 223 8.79 7.61 -11.89
N CYS A 224 8.04 7.12 -10.93
CA CYS A 224 6.62 7.41 -10.72
C CYS A 224 6.24 7.26 -9.25
N VAL A 225 5.06 7.73 -8.89
CA VAL A 225 4.46 7.40 -7.60
C VAL A 225 4.25 5.89 -7.49
N PHE A 226 4.42 5.36 -6.29
CA PHE A 226 4.37 3.93 -6.04
C PHE A 226 3.89 3.66 -4.61
N ASN A 227 3.09 2.62 -4.44
CA ASN A 227 2.73 2.09 -3.12
C ASN A 227 3.07 0.60 -3.01
N ASN A 228 2.80 -0.16 -4.06
CA ASN A 228 3.15 -1.57 -4.27
C ASN A 228 2.98 -2.00 -5.74
N TRP A 229 2.46 -1.09 -6.58
CA TRP A 229 2.20 -1.28 -8.00
C TRP A 229 2.30 0.05 -8.72
N ALA A 230 2.87 0.02 -9.93
CA ALA A 230 2.83 1.14 -10.88
C ALA A 230 2.85 0.59 -12.31
N ALA A 231 2.01 1.13 -13.18
CA ALA A 231 1.93 0.73 -14.58
C ALA A 231 2.20 1.90 -15.52
N PHE A 232 2.93 1.60 -16.60
CA PHE A 232 3.21 2.50 -17.72
C PHE A 232 2.68 1.88 -19.01
N TRP A 233 2.30 2.72 -19.96
CA TRP A 233 1.99 2.35 -21.34
C TRP A 233 2.75 3.27 -22.29
N ASP A 234 3.52 2.68 -23.19
CA ASP A 234 4.37 3.42 -24.14
C ASP A 234 5.17 4.53 -23.45
N GLY A 235 5.82 4.15 -22.35
CA GLY A 235 6.67 5.04 -21.58
C GLY A 235 5.96 6.08 -20.69
N ARG A 236 4.63 6.15 -20.69
CA ARG A 236 3.85 7.10 -19.88
C ARG A 236 3.22 6.41 -18.68
N PHE A 237 3.37 7.01 -17.52
CA PHE A 237 2.75 6.51 -16.30
C PHE A 237 1.22 6.57 -16.38
N LEU A 238 0.57 5.47 -16.03
CA LEU A 238 -0.87 5.33 -16.05
C LEU A 238 -1.49 5.38 -14.67
N THR A 239 -1.01 4.51 -13.77
CA THR A 239 -1.74 4.26 -12.53
C THR A 239 -0.95 3.43 -11.53
N VAL A 240 -1.32 3.58 -10.25
CA VAL A 240 -0.95 2.63 -9.17
C VAL A 240 -2.03 1.54 -8.97
N ASN A 241 -3.12 1.56 -9.73
CA ASN A 241 -4.13 0.51 -9.68
C ASN A 241 -3.63 -0.74 -10.39
N GLN A 242 -3.85 -1.90 -9.80
CA GLN A 242 -3.53 -3.18 -10.42
C GLN A 242 -4.39 -3.38 -11.68
N LEU A 243 -3.75 -3.51 -12.83
CA LEU A 243 -4.41 -3.74 -14.12
C LEU A 243 -4.73 -5.24 -14.31
N ASP A 244 -5.71 -5.52 -15.15
CA ASP A 244 -6.02 -6.85 -15.67
C ASP A 244 -6.01 -6.87 -17.21
N GLY A 245 -6.17 -8.04 -17.81
CA GLY A 245 -6.16 -8.19 -19.27
C GLY A 245 -7.14 -7.25 -19.98
N PRO A 246 -8.43 -7.19 -19.60
CA PRO A 246 -9.39 -6.26 -20.18
C PRO A 246 -9.01 -4.78 -20.05
N ALA A 247 -8.31 -4.39 -18.98
CA ALA A 247 -7.82 -3.03 -18.83
C ALA A 247 -6.68 -2.72 -19.81
N VAL A 248 -5.80 -3.71 -20.07
CA VAL A 248 -4.71 -3.58 -21.04
C VAL A 248 -5.24 -3.54 -22.46
N GLU A 249 -6.26 -4.34 -22.78
CA GLU A 249 -6.88 -4.31 -24.12
C GLU A 249 -7.42 -2.93 -24.48
N LYS A 250 -8.09 -2.27 -23.54
CA LYS A 250 -8.57 -0.88 -23.72
C LYS A 250 -7.44 0.15 -23.93
N LEU A 251 -6.20 -0.16 -23.59
CA LEU A 251 -5.06 0.72 -23.87
C LEU A 251 -4.57 0.55 -25.31
N ARG A 252 -4.67 -0.66 -25.87
CA ARG A 252 -4.32 -0.94 -27.27
C ARG A 252 -5.27 -0.27 -28.27
N GLU A 253 -6.53 -0.12 -27.89
CA GLU A 253 -7.59 0.48 -28.73
C GLU A 253 -7.54 2.01 -28.80
N ARG A 254 -6.64 2.65 -28.04
CA ARG A 254 -6.50 4.13 -27.97
C ARG A 254 -5.36 4.62 -28.82
#